data_2f18a566c50a0cd054dbaff0057a6559
#
_entry.id   2f18a566c50a0cd054dbaff0057a6559
#
_cell.length_a   1.000
_cell.length_b   1.000
_cell.length_c   1.000
_cell.angle_alpha   90.00
_cell.angle_beta   90.00
_cell.angle_gamma   90.00
#
_symmetry.space_group_name_H-M   'P 1'
#
loop_
_entity.id
_entity.type
_entity.pdbx_description
1 polymer ?
#
loop_
_entity_poly.entity_id
_entity_poly.type
_entity_poly.pdbx_seq_one_letter_code
_entity_poly.pdbx_strand_id
1 'polypeptide(L)'
;GHLIARFGVEKIMATGLMILTAAGLVALSGVGLGNFFVALILLGFGWNFGFIGATTMLAGAHRPEERGSVQGMNDMIVFGMVTVASLASGGLMNCSGGSPVEGWNAVNLAMVPFLVLAGGSLIWLVRQPKTAT
;
A
#
# COMPACT_ATOMS: atom_id res chain seq x y z
N GLY A 1 -0.61 3.38 -17.10
CA GLY A 1 -1.10 3.11 -18.26
C GLY A 1 -1.18 1.75 -18.92
N HIS A 2 -0.18 1.35 -19.69
CA HIS A 2 -0.24 0.14 -20.54
C HIS A 2 -0.53 -1.16 -19.79
N LEU A 3 0.02 -1.35 -18.61
CA LEU A 3 -0.21 -2.56 -17.80
C LEU A 3 -1.66 -2.67 -17.33
N ILE A 4 -2.24 -1.56 -16.89
CA ILE A 4 -3.64 -1.52 -16.45
C ILE A 4 -4.58 -1.80 -17.62
N ALA A 5 -4.31 -1.22 -18.80
CA ALA A 5 -5.10 -1.49 -20.00
C ALA A 5 -5.04 -2.95 -20.46
N ARG A 6 -3.90 -3.64 -20.25
CA ARG A 6 -3.69 -5.02 -20.67
C ARG A 6 -4.19 -6.05 -19.66
N PHE A 7 -3.98 -5.82 -18.37
CA PHE A 7 -4.24 -6.81 -17.31
C PHE A 7 -5.44 -6.49 -16.41
N GLY A 8 -5.92 -5.26 -16.47
CA GLY A 8 -6.97 -4.75 -15.59
C GLY A 8 -6.41 -4.20 -14.27
N VAL A 9 -7.14 -3.25 -13.70
CA VAL A 9 -6.79 -2.55 -12.45
C VAL A 9 -6.66 -3.51 -11.28
N GLU A 10 -7.61 -4.44 -11.14
CA GLU A 10 -7.68 -5.38 -10.01
C GLU A 10 -6.43 -6.25 -9.89
N LYS A 11 -5.93 -6.77 -11.02
CA LYS A 11 -4.71 -7.59 -11.06
C LYS A 11 -3.46 -6.79 -10.75
N ILE A 12 -3.40 -5.54 -11.20
CA ILE A 12 -2.27 -4.64 -10.91
C ILE A 12 -2.24 -4.31 -9.42
N MET A 13 -3.39 -4.03 -8.79
CA MET A 13 -3.48 -3.82 -7.36
C MET A 13 -3.10 -5.07 -6.56
N ALA A 14 -3.57 -6.25 -6.98
CA ALA A 14 -3.19 -7.52 -6.35
C ALA A 14 -1.68 -7.76 -6.43
N THR A 15 -1.07 -7.48 -7.59
CA THR A 15 0.39 -7.56 -7.76
C THR A 15 1.11 -6.57 -6.84
N GLY A 16 0.61 -5.34 -6.72
CA GLY A 16 1.14 -4.35 -5.79
C GLY A 16 1.12 -4.84 -4.34
N LEU A 17 0.00 -5.41 -3.88
CA LEU A 17 -0.13 -5.98 -2.54
C LEU A 17 0.80 -7.18 -2.30
N MET A 18 0.99 -8.05 -3.28
CA MET A 18 1.95 -9.16 -3.18
C MET A 18 3.38 -8.65 -3.05
N ILE A 19 3.75 -7.62 -3.82
CA ILE A 19 5.08 -7.00 -3.75
C ILE A 19 5.27 -6.33 -2.38
N LEU A 20 4.26 -5.62 -1.85
CA LEU A 20 4.32 -5.01 -0.51
C LEU A 20 4.48 -6.07 0.59
N THR A 21 3.78 -7.20 0.46
CA THR A 21 3.92 -8.33 1.39
C THR A 21 5.35 -8.90 1.32
N ALA A 22 5.89 -9.09 0.11
CA ALA A 22 7.27 -9.54 -0.07
C ALA A 22 8.28 -8.53 0.52
N ALA A 23 8.05 -7.22 0.37
CA ALA A 23 8.87 -6.18 0.98
C ALA A 23 8.90 -6.33 2.51
N GLY A 24 7.74 -6.53 3.14
CA GLY A 24 7.64 -6.76 4.59
C GLY A 24 8.36 -8.02 5.05
N LEU A 25 8.22 -9.13 4.31
CA LEU A 25 8.93 -10.38 4.61
C LEU A 25 10.45 -10.22 4.51
N VAL A 26 10.95 -9.53 3.48
CA VAL A 26 12.38 -9.24 3.33
C VAL A 26 12.86 -8.33 4.47
N ALA A 27 12.08 -7.31 4.84
CA ALA A 27 12.40 -6.41 5.94
C ALA A 27 12.48 -7.14 7.30
N LEU A 28 11.61 -8.11 7.53
CA LEU A 28 11.60 -8.91 8.75
C LEU A 28 12.66 -10.03 8.75
N SER A 29 13.21 -10.41 7.59
CA SER A 29 14.21 -11.49 7.49
C SER A 29 15.60 -11.07 7.94
N GLY A 30 15.87 -9.79 8.15
CA GLY A 30 17.14 -9.29 8.65
C GLY A 30 17.31 -7.79 8.52
N VAL A 31 18.26 -7.26 9.27
CA VAL A 31 18.61 -5.82 9.32
C VAL A 31 19.89 -5.49 8.53
N GLY A 32 20.38 -6.42 7.73
CA GLY A 32 21.53 -6.18 6.87
C GLY A 32 21.24 -5.14 5.80
N LEU A 33 22.28 -4.44 5.34
CA LEU A 33 22.15 -3.40 4.32
C LEU A 33 21.48 -3.90 3.04
N GLY A 34 21.78 -5.14 2.63
CA GLY A 34 21.17 -5.78 1.46
C GLY A 34 19.65 -5.98 1.63
N ASN A 35 19.22 -6.48 2.81
CA ASN A 35 17.80 -6.64 3.12
C ASN A 35 17.07 -5.30 3.07
N PHE A 36 17.68 -4.26 3.64
CA PHE A 36 17.13 -2.92 3.66
C PHE A 36 16.91 -2.38 2.23
N PHE A 37 17.92 -2.46 1.37
CA PHE A 37 17.81 -2.00 -0.02
C PHE A 37 16.75 -2.78 -0.80
N VAL A 38 16.75 -4.09 -0.71
CA VAL A 38 15.76 -4.93 -1.40
C VAL A 38 14.35 -4.62 -0.90
N ALA A 39 14.15 -4.50 0.41
CA ALA A 39 12.86 -4.14 0.99
C ALA A 39 12.36 -2.77 0.48
N LEU A 40 13.23 -1.75 0.42
CA LEU A 40 12.87 -0.42 -0.09
C LEU A 40 12.51 -0.42 -1.58
N ILE A 41 13.25 -1.17 -2.39
CA ILE A 41 12.95 -1.31 -3.83
C ILE A 41 11.59 -1.96 -4.02
N LEU A 42 11.33 -3.07 -3.33
CA LEU A 42 10.04 -3.76 -3.37
C LEU A 42 8.90 -2.86 -2.85
N LEU A 43 9.15 -2.13 -1.75
CA LEU A 43 8.18 -1.17 -1.20
C LEU A 43 7.81 -0.11 -2.24
N GLY A 44 8.80 0.45 -2.93
CA GLY A 44 8.58 1.45 -3.98
C GLY A 44 7.75 0.91 -5.15
N PHE A 45 8.06 -0.27 -5.65
CA PHE A 45 7.28 -0.91 -6.72
C PHE A 45 5.85 -1.25 -6.25
N GLY A 46 5.72 -1.87 -5.09
CA GLY A 46 4.42 -2.25 -4.54
C GLY A 46 3.52 -1.05 -4.30
N TRP A 47 4.09 0.03 -3.73
CA TRP A 47 3.39 1.29 -3.56
C TRP A 47 2.89 1.88 -4.88
N ASN A 48 3.76 1.94 -5.91
CA ASN A 48 3.37 2.47 -7.21
C ASN A 48 2.20 1.68 -7.84
N PHE A 49 2.26 0.36 -7.83
CA PHE A 49 1.18 -0.46 -8.37
C PHE A 49 -0.12 -0.32 -7.56
N GLY A 50 -0.03 -0.31 -6.25
CA GLY A 50 -1.16 -0.10 -5.37
C GLY A 50 -1.80 1.28 -5.55
N PHE A 51 -1.01 2.34 -5.47
CA PHE A 51 -1.48 3.72 -5.56
C PHE A 51 -2.06 4.06 -6.94
N ILE A 52 -1.34 3.74 -8.03
CA ILE A 52 -1.83 4.00 -9.39
C ILE A 52 -3.09 3.17 -9.68
N GLY A 53 -3.14 1.92 -9.22
CA GLY A 53 -4.31 1.07 -9.36
C GLY A 53 -5.53 1.66 -8.63
N ALA A 54 -5.36 2.03 -7.36
CA ALA A 54 -6.43 2.60 -6.54
C ALA A 54 -6.95 3.93 -7.11
N THR A 55 -6.07 4.84 -7.51
CA THR A 55 -6.46 6.12 -8.12
C THR A 55 -7.15 5.94 -9.46
N THR A 56 -6.72 4.97 -10.26
CA THR A 56 -7.39 4.63 -11.53
C THR A 56 -8.80 4.07 -11.29
N MET A 57 -8.95 3.19 -10.30
CA MET A 57 -10.25 2.64 -9.92
C MET A 57 -11.19 3.72 -9.40
N LEU A 58 -10.70 4.61 -8.54
CA LEU A 58 -11.44 5.76 -8.04
C LEU A 58 -11.89 6.68 -9.19
N ALA A 59 -11.01 6.94 -10.16
CA ALA A 59 -11.31 7.78 -11.32
C ALA A 59 -12.43 7.21 -12.20
N GLY A 60 -12.64 5.89 -12.19
CA GLY A 60 -13.75 5.23 -12.89
C GLY A 60 -15.05 5.15 -12.10
N ALA A 61 -15.06 5.51 -10.81
CA ALA A 61 -16.20 5.33 -9.91
C ALA A 61 -17.08 6.58 -9.75
N HIS A 62 -16.71 7.71 -10.35
CA HIS A 62 -17.42 8.99 -10.21
C HIS A 62 -17.51 9.73 -11.54
N ARG A 63 -18.37 10.75 -11.57
CA ARG A 63 -18.63 11.55 -12.78
C ARG A 63 -17.43 12.44 -13.13
N PRO A 64 -17.22 12.77 -14.42
CA PRO A 64 -16.12 13.64 -14.85
C PRO A 64 -16.06 14.99 -14.15
N GLU A 65 -17.24 15.56 -13.82
CA GLU A 65 -17.37 16.88 -13.17
C GLU A 65 -16.87 16.87 -11.72
N GLU A 66 -16.97 15.72 -11.05
CA GLU A 66 -16.59 15.54 -9.64
C GLU A 66 -15.13 15.11 -9.47
N ARG A 67 -14.47 14.76 -10.59
CA ARG A 67 -13.15 14.13 -10.60
C ARG A 67 -12.10 14.90 -9.79
N GLY A 68 -12.04 16.22 -9.96
CA GLY A 68 -11.07 17.07 -9.26
C GLY A 68 -11.27 17.05 -7.75
N SER A 69 -12.51 17.17 -7.29
CA SER A 69 -12.85 17.19 -5.87
C SER A 69 -12.62 15.83 -5.20
N VAL A 70 -13.09 14.76 -5.84
CA VAL A 70 -12.96 13.38 -5.29
C VAL A 70 -11.51 12.96 -5.25
N GLN A 71 -10.74 13.22 -6.31
CA GLN A 71 -9.32 12.90 -6.35
C GLN A 71 -8.54 13.72 -5.33
N GLY A 72 -8.79 15.02 -5.21
CA GLY A 72 -8.15 15.88 -4.23
C GLY A 72 -8.43 15.45 -2.79
N MET A 73 -9.67 15.06 -2.49
CA MET A 73 -10.03 14.52 -1.17
C MET A 73 -9.33 13.17 -0.89
N ASN A 74 -9.29 12.28 -1.88
CA ASN A 74 -8.54 11.03 -1.77
C ASN A 74 -7.06 11.28 -1.45
N ASP A 75 -6.42 12.16 -2.21
CA ASP A 75 -5.01 12.45 -2.04
C ASP A 75 -4.73 13.09 -0.67
N MET A 76 -5.60 13.98 -0.21
CA MET A 76 -5.49 14.56 1.14
C MET A 76 -5.58 13.48 2.23
N ILE A 77 -6.49 12.52 2.11
CA ILE A 77 -6.62 11.40 3.05
C ILE A 77 -5.38 10.52 2.99
N VAL A 78 -4.95 10.10 1.80
CA VAL A 78 -3.80 9.21 1.63
C VAL A 78 -2.52 9.85 2.17
N PHE A 79 -2.20 11.07 1.76
CA PHE A 79 -0.96 11.74 2.21
C PHE A 79 -1.04 12.20 3.68
N GLY A 80 -2.23 12.52 4.18
CA GLY A 80 -2.47 12.73 5.59
C GLY A 80 -2.17 11.48 6.42
N MET A 81 -2.68 10.32 5.99
CA MET A 81 -2.38 9.03 6.63
C MET A 81 -0.91 8.65 6.53
N VAL A 82 -0.25 8.91 5.39
CA VAL A 82 1.20 8.71 5.24
C VAL A 82 1.99 9.58 6.24
N THR A 83 1.59 10.83 6.44
CA THR A 83 2.22 11.71 7.43
C THR A 83 2.07 11.15 8.85
N VAL A 84 0.86 10.74 9.23
CA VAL A 84 0.61 10.12 10.54
C VAL A 84 1.42 8.84 10.71
N ALA A 85 1.44 7.97 9.69
CA ALA A 85 2.20 6.73 9.72
C ALA A 85 3.72 6.98 9.84
N SER A 86 4.25 8.01 9.17
CA SER A 86 5.67 8.38 9.27
C SER A 86 6.03 8.84 10.68
N LEU A 87 5.20 9.67 11.31
CA LEU A 87 5.41 10.09 12.70
C LEU A 87 5.29 8.91 13.68
N ALA A 88 4.29 8.06 13.49
CA ALA A 88 4.09 6.86 14.30
C ALA A 88 5.25 5.88 14.17
N SER A 89 5.79 5.69 12.95
CA SER A 89 6.95 4.81 12.74
C SER A 89 8.21 5.32 13.46
N GLY A 90 8.43 6.64 13.46
CA GLY A 90 9.49 7.26 14.26
C GLY A 90 9.34 7.00 15.76
N GLY A 91 8.10 7.10 16.27
CA GLY A 91 7.77 6.75 17.65
C GLY A 91 8.03 5.28 17.95
N LEU A 92 7.57 4.37 17.08
CA LEU A 92 7.79 2.92 17.23
C LEU A 92 9.28 2.58 17.21
N MET A 93 10.06 3.17 16.31
CA MET A 93 11.51 2.95 16.25
C MET A 93 12.23 3.32 17.54
N ASN A 94 11.79 4.39 18.20
CA ASN A 94 12.47 4.92 19.39
C ASN A 94 11.90 4.38 20.72
N CYS A 95 10.64 3.93 20.76
CA CYS A 95 9.95 3.56 21.99
C CYS A 95 9.63 2.07 22.12
N SER A 96 9.78 1.26 21.07
CA SER A 96 9.34 -0.15 21.05
C SER A 96 10.39 -1.17 21.51
N GLY A 97 11.40 -0.76 22.22
CA GLY A 97 12.40 -1.69 22.76
C GLY A 97 13.76 -1.04 22.96
N GLY A 98 14.65 -1.79 23.57
CA GLY A 98 16.01 -1.34 23.87
C GLY A 98 16.98 -1.39 22.68
N SER A 99 16.54 -1.88 21.52
CA SER A 99 17.42 -2.05 20.36
C SER A 99 16.78 -1.57 19.04
N PRO A 100 17.61 -1.08 18.08
CA PRO A 100 17.13 -0.70 16.75
C PRO A 100 16.44 -1.83 15.98
N VAL A 101 16.81 -3.08 16.24
CA VAL A 101 16.21 -4.28 15.62
C VAL A 101 14.77 -4.47 16.09
N GLU A 102 14.51 -4.29 17.37
CA GLU A 102 13.15 -4.40 17.92
C GLU A 102 12.25 -3.30 17.39
N GLY A 103 12.75 -2.05 17.32
CA GLY A 103 12.02 -0.95 16.71
C GLY A 103 11.72 -1.20 15.23
N TRP A 104 12.67 -1.70 14.46
CA TRP A 104 12.49 -2.08 13.07
C TRP A 104 11.41 -3.15 12.88
N ASN A 105 11.45 -4.19 13.70
CA ASN A 105 10.46 -5.26 13.67
C ASN A 105 9.07 -4.74 14.06
N ALA A 106 8.96 -3.87 15.05
CA ALA A 106 7.70 -3.27 15.47
C ALA A 106 7.06 -2.46 14.33
N VAL A 107 7.82 -1.66 13.60
CA VAL A 107 7.35 -0.90 12.44
C VAL A 107 6.82 -1.83 11.34
N ASN A 108 7.59 -2.88 11.01
CA ASN A 108 7.19 -3.82 9.96
C ASN A 108 5.96 -4.66 10.35
N LEU A 109 5.87 -5.08 11.62
CA LEU A 109 4.69 -5.79 12.12
C LEU A 109 3.44 -4.91 12.16
N ALA A 110 3.59 -3.61 12.42
CA ALA A 110 2.48 -2.66 12.39
C ALA A 110 1.86 -2.51 10.99
N MET A 111 2.55 -2.89 9.92
CA MET A 111 2.01 -2.90 8.55
C MET A 111 1.05 -4.07 8.29
N VAL A 112 1.18 -5.18 9.02
CA VAL A 112 0.41 -6.41 8.75
C VAL A 112 -1.11 -6.21 8.76
N PRO A 113 -1.73 -5.55 9.76
CA PRO A 113 -3.17 -5.33 9.74
C PRO A 113 -3.63 -4.51 8.54
N PHE A 114 -2.85 -3.54 8.09
CA PHE A 114 -3.20 -2.73 6.91
C PHE A 114 -3.12 -3.55 5.62
N LEU A 115 -2.13 -4.43 5.46
CA LEU A 115 -2.04 -5.36 4.33
C LEU A 115 -3.22 -6.34 4.31
N VAL A 116 -3.61 -6.86 5.47
CA VAL A 116 -4.78 -7.75 5.60
C VAL A 116 -6.07 -7.02 5.23
N LEU A 117 -6.27 -5.79 5.71
CA LEU A 117 -7.43 -4.97 5.36
C LEU A 117 -7.46 -4.64 3.87
N ALA A 118 -6.34 -4.24 3.28
CA ALA A 118 -6.25 -3.95 1.85
C ALA A 118 -6.51 -5.19 1.00
N GLY A 119 -5.91 -6.32 1.35
CA GLY A 119 -6.13 -7.60 0.67
C GLY A 119 -7.58 -8.09 0.79
N GLY A 120 -8.15 -8.00 1.98
CA GLY A 120 -9.55 -8.34 2.24
C GLY A 120 -10.52 -7.47 1.44
N SER A 121 -10.28 -6.16 1.40
CA SER A 121 -11.09 -5.21 0.62
C SER A 121 -11.01 -5.51 -0.88
N LEU A 122 -9.84 -5.83 -1.39
CA LEU A 122 -9.66 -6.18 -2.80
C LEU A 122 -10.37 -7.50 -3.15
N ILE A 123 -10.25 -8.52 -2.31
CA ILE A 123 -10.95 -9.80 -2.49
C ILE A 123 -12.47 -9.60 -2.47
N TRP A 124 -12.96 -8.81 -1.52
CA TRP A 124 -14.38 -8.47 -1.43
C TRP A 124 -14.87 -7.78 -2.70
N LEU A 125 -14.12 -6.81 -3.21
CA LEU A 125 -14.44 -6.06 -4.42
C LEU A 125 -14.50 -6.97 -5.66
N VAL A 126 -13.51 -7.86 -5.82
CA VAL A 126 -13.44 -8.79 -6.95
C VAL A 126 -14.58 -9.82 -6.94
N ARG A 127 -15.09 -10.15 -5.75
CA ARG A 127 -16.22 -11.09 -5.57
C ARG A 127 -17.58 -10.44 -5.78
N GLN A 128 -17.69 -9.12 -5.84
CA GLN A 128 -18.96 -8.48 -6.14
C GLN A 128 -19.38 -8.78 -7.58
N PRO A 129 -20.67 -9.18 -7.79
CA PRO A 129 -21.18 -9.32 -9.16
C PRO A 129 -21.07 -7.96 -9.85
N LYS A 130 -20.40 -7.92 -10.99
CA LYS A 130 -20.35 -6.72 -11.84
C LYS A 130 -21.78 -6.47 -12.29
N THR A 131 -22.48 -5.55 -11.63
CA THR A 131 -23.77 -5.07 -12.11
C THR A 131 -23.50 -4.47 -13.49
N ALA A 132 -24.02 -5.16 -14.51
CA ALA A 132 -24.00 -4.66 -15.89
C ALA A 132 -24.82 -3.37 -15.92
N THR A 133 -24.14 -2.24 -16.10
CA THR A 133 -24.72 -0.98 -16.52
C THR A 133 -24.46 -0.79 -17.99
#